data_fedc8870423fd86b76c5907a194bb793
#
_entry.id   fedc8870423fd86b76c5907a194bb793
#
_cell.length_a   1.000
_cell.length_b   1.000
_cell.length_c   1.000
_cell.angle_alpha   90.00
_cell.angle_beta   90.00
_cell.angle_gamma   90.00
#
_symmetry.space_group_name_H-M   'P 1'
#
loop_
_entity.id
_entity.type
_entity.pdbx_description
1 polymer ?
#
loop_
_entity_poly.entity_id
_entity_poly.type
_entity_poly.pdbx_seq_one_letter_code
_entity_poly.pdbx_strand_id
1 'polypeptide(L)'
;MRVVYPDGSPYMRGLLDSAQVAALPDFLMYEDAPADRDALVARLKDAWAMILGWAHIDGRILAACPSLKLISFTGVGVSNYVDLDAASRRGIVVANTPHYGDDTVAEYTLALLMELARHIRILDRNLRQGRWDQEPAGIELRGKTLGIMGLGAIGSRVARFGAALGMRVVAWTAHPSPERAAACGVAFVEREELAATSDVVSIHLALSHDTRHLVDGPFLRRMKEGALLINTGRGEIVDTAALIAALQAGHLAGAALDVFEDEPLPSGHSLLRLENVLLTPHAGFNSREAAKQQLYIAIDNVVTFLQGRPQNVVNPQVLSSHAAGDTSG
;
A
#
# COMPACT_ATOMS: atom_id res chain seq x y z
N MET A 1 32.17 5.84 -1.87
CA MET A 1 30.92 5.23 -1.38
C MET A 1 30.03 5.04 -2.60
N ARG A 2 29.65 3.79 -2.89
CA ARG A 2 28.80 3.49 -4.06
C ARG A 2 27.35 3.36 -3.63
N VAL A 3 26.43 4.00 -4.35
CA VAL A 3 25.00 3.85 -4.20
C VAL A 3 24.45 3.03 -5.37
N VAL A 4 23.75 1.93 -5.09
CA VAL A 4 23.27 1.01 -6.12
C VAL A 4 21.74 0.92 -6.07
N TYR A 5 21.10 0.99 -7.24
CA TYR A 5 19.71 0.62 -7.45
C TYR A 5 19.70 -0.68 -8.28
N PRO A 6 19.60 -1.87 -7.63
CA PRO A 6 19.90 -3.13 -8.27
C PRO A 6 18.79 -3.70 -9.15
N ASP A 7 17.57 -3.21 -8.98
CA ASP A 7 16.33 -3.76 -9.54
C ASP A 7 15.38 -2.67 -10.07
N GLY A 8 15.95 -1.62 -10.64
CA GLY A 8 15.20 -0.54 -11.27
C GLY A 8 14.56 -0.95 -12.61
N SER A 9 14.08 0.01 -13.35
CA SER A 9 13.53 -0.19 -14.69
C SER A 9 13.80 1.04 -15.58
N PRO A 10 13.68 0.92 -16.92
CA PRO A 10 13.77 2.07 -17.82
C PRO A 10 12.74 3.16 -17.49
N TYR A 11 11.54 2.78 -17.03
CA TYR A 11 10.52 3.71 -16.58
C TYR A 11 10.99 4.52 -15.38
N MET A 12 11.51 3.85 -14.33
CA MET A 12 12.03 4.52 -13.14
C MET A 12 13.23 5.40 -13.47
N ARG A 13 14.12 4.97 -14.38
CA ARG A 13 15.22 5.81 -14.87
C ARG A 13 14.72 7.10 -15.49
N GLY A 14 13.65 7.03 -16.28
CA GLY A 14 13.05 8.21 -16.93
C GLY A 14 12.39 9.21 -15.95
N LEU A 15 12.18 8.81 -14.69
CA LEU A 15 11.63 9.67 -13.64
C LEU A 15 12.70 10.32 -12.76
N LEU A 16 13.97 9.87 -12.85
CA LEU A 16 15.05 10.42 -12.04
C LEU A 16 15.33 11.89 -12.39
N ASP A 17 15.43 12.71 -11.36
CA ASP A 17 15.89 14.08 -11.48
C ASP A 17 17.42 14.13 -11.46
N SER A 18 18.01 14.81 -12.44
CA SER A 18 19.47 14.88 -12.58
C SER A 18 20.15 15.58 -11.40
N ALA A 19 19.51 16.57 -10.79
CA ALA A 19 20.06 17.26 -9.63
C ALA A 19 20.06 16.36 -8.39
N GLN A 20 19.04 15.52 -8.21
CA GLN A 20 19.01 14.56 -7.12
C GLN A 20 20.05 13.45 -7.30
N VAL A 21 20.19 12.92 -8.51
CA VAL A 21 21.19 11.89 -8.82
C VAL A 21 22.60 12.44 -8.62
N ALA A 22 22.85 13.71 -8.96
CA ALA A 22 24.16 14.37 -8.74
C ALA A 22 24.54 14.50 -7.26
N ALA A 23 23.58 14.41 -6.33
CA ALA A 23 23.82 14.41 -4.89
C ALA A 23 24.27 13.04 -4.36
N LEU A 24 24.14 11.97 -5.17
CA LEU A 24 24.52 10.61 -4.80
C LEU A 24 25.96 10.32 -5.24
N PRO A 25 26.83 9.82 -4.35
CA PRO A 25 28.17 9.43 -4.74
C PRO A 25 28.16 8.12 -5.55
N ASP A 26 28.90 8.06 -6.66
CA ASP A 26 29.08 6.86 -7.50
C ASP A 26 27.76 6.05 -7.69
N PHE A 27 26.72 6.75 -8.21
CA PHE A 27 25.39 6.16 -8.37
C PHE A 27 25.31 5.23 -9.59
N LEU A 28 24.93 3.98 -9.35
CA LEU A 28 24.72 2.97 -10.37
C LEU A 28 23.30 2.43 -10.27
N MET A 29 22.54 2.52 -11.36
CA MET A 29 21.19 1.94 -11.48
C MET A 29 21.18 0.89 -12.59
N TYR A 30 20.68 -0.30 -12.26
CA TYR A 30 20.32 -1.32 -13.21
C TYR A 30 18.87 -1.11 -13.66
N GLU A 31 18.57 -1.40 -14.93
CA GLU A 31 17.25 -1.15 -15.53
C GLU A 31 16.46 -2.45 -15.80
N ASP A 32 16.91 -3.52 -15.17
CA ASP A 32 16.34 -4.86 -15.27
C ASP A 32 16.32 -5.56 -13.91
N ALA A 33 15.44 -6.52 -13.74
CA ALA A 33 15.46 -7.39 -12.57
C ALA A 33 16.72 -8.28 -12.57
N PRO A 34 17.37 -8.51 -11.42
CA PRO A 34 18.43 -9.50 -11.33
C PRO A 34 17.88 -10.89 -11.66
N ALA A 35 18.62 -11.66 -12.47
CA ALA A 35 18.17 -12.98 -12.94
C ALA A 35 17.96 -13.98 -11.78
N ASP A 36 18.81 -13.86 -10.76
CA ASP A 36 18.82 -14.71 -9.58
C ASP A 36 19.51 -14.00 -8.40
N ARG A 37 19.64 -14.73 -7.29
CA ARG A 37 20.33 -14.24 -6.07
C ARG A 37 21.80 -13.88 -6.34
N ASP A 38 22.52 -14.67 -7.10
CA ASP A 38 23.94 -14.45 -7.34
C ASP A 38 24.18 -13.19 -8.19
N ALA A 39 23.30 -12.96 -9.17
CA ALA A 39 23.26 -11.73 -9.95
C ALA A 39 22.97 -10.51 -9.05
N LEU A 40 22.02 -10.64 -8.11
CA LEU A 40 21.73 -9.58 -7.15
C LEU A 40 22.93 -9.28 -6.23
N VAL A 41 23.56 -10.31 -5.69
CA VAL A 41 24.78 -10.17 -4.86
C VAL A 41 25.92 -9.52 -5.67
N ALA A 42 26.12 -9.92 -6.92
CA ALA A 42 27.12 -9.32 -7.80
C ALA A 42 26.90 -7.82 -8.03
N ARG A 43 25.63 -7.38 -8.20
CA ARG A 43 25.26 -5.96 -8.31
C ARG A 43 25.54 -5.17 -7.01
N LEU A 44 25.41 -5.81 -5.85
CA LEU A 44 25.50 -5.18 -4.53
C LEU A 44 26.86 -5.30 -3.86
N LYS A 45 27.82 -6.08 -4.42
CA LYS A 45 29.09 -6.46 -3.79
C LYS A 45 29.84 -5.28 -3.16
N ASP A 46 29.89 -4.14 -3.87
CA ASP A 46 30.64 -2.95 -3.45
C ASP A 46 29.70 -1.81 -3.01
N ALA A 47 28.40 -2.10 -2.84
CA ALA A 47 27.42 -1.10 -2.45
C ALA A 47 27.63 -0.67 -0.99
N TRP A 48 27.71 0.64 -0.78
CA TRP A 48 27.65 1.26 0.54
C TRP A 48 26.21 1.59 0.94
N ALA A 49 25.39 1.98 -0.02
CA ALA A 49 23.94 2.12 0.15
C ALA A 49 23.21 1.50 -1.05
N MET A 50 21.99 1.03 -0.80
CA MET A 50 21.13 0.52 -1.85
C MET A 50 19.78 1.26 -1.82
N ILE A 51 19.30 1.65 -3.01
CA ILE A 51 17.91 1.99 -3.24
C ILE A 51 17.24 0.70 -3.73
N LEU A 52 16.24 0.20 -3.02
CA LEU A 52 15.64 -1.10 -3.27
C LEU A 52 14.23 -0.95 -3.83
N GLY A 53 13.95 -1.56 -4.97
CA GLY A 53 12.61 -1.64 -5.57
C GLY A 53 11.77 -2.77 -4.98
N TRP A 54 11.93 -3.97 -5.54
CA TRP A 54 11.11 -5.13 -5.20
C TRP A 54 11.90 -6.43 -4.96
N ALA A 55 13.23 -6.41 -5.08
CA ALA A 55 14.04 -7.59 -4.83
C ALA A 55 14.00 -7.98 -3.35
N HIS A 56 13.92 -9.29 -3.08
CA HIS A 56 13.94 -9.79 -1.70
C HIS A 56 15.38 -9.87 -1.17
N ILE A 57 15.62 -9.27 -0.01
CA ILE A 57 16.91 -9.16 0.67
C ILE A 57 16.89 -10.00 1.94
N ASP A 58 17.38 -11.22 1.86
CA ASP A 58 17.52 -12.11 3.01
C ASP A 58 18.87 -11.95 3.73
N GLY A 59 19.01 -12.62 4.89
CA GLY A 59 20.24 -12.59 5.68
C GLY A 59 21.49 -13.10 4.95
N ARG A 60 21.34 -13.94 3.89
CA ARG A 60 22.47 -14.46 3.09
C ARG A 60 22.99 -13.38 2.13
N ILE A 61 22.09 -12.63 1.48
CA ILE A 61 22.45 -11.50 0.64
C ILE A 61 23.15 -10.43 1.47
N LEU A 62 22.60 -10.09 2.65
CA LEU A 62 23.21 -9.13 3.56
C LEU A 62 24.61 -9.58 4.03
N ALA A 63 24.81 -10.90 4.21
CA ALA A 63 26.11 -11.46 4.56
C ALA A 63 27.15 -11.27 3.45
N ALA A 64 26.73 -11.32 2.20
CA ALA A 64 27.59 -11.16 1.03
C ALA A 64 27.93 -9.68 0.71
N CYS A 65 27.29 -8.73 1.40
CA CYS A 65 27.44 -7.28 1.17
C CYS A 65 28.02 -6.56 2.42
N PRO A 66 29.29 -6.80 2.81
CA PRO A 66 29.84 -6.32 4.08
C PRO A 66 30.00 -4.79 4.15
N SER A 67 30.02 -4.11 3.01
CA SER A 67 30.14 -2.64 2.94
C SER A 67 28.82 -1.92 3.08
N LEU A 68 27.68 -2.63 3.02
CA LEU A 68 26.35 -2.04 3.03
C LEU A 68 26.01 -1.44 4.40
N LYS A 69 25.57 -0.17 4.41
CA LYS A 69 25.21 0.60 5.61
C LYS A 69 23.76 1.06 5.60
N LEU A 70 23.16 1.23 4.41
CA LEU A 70 21.79 1.73 4.26
C LEU A 70 21.05 0.95 3.18
N ILE A 71 19.81 0.60 3.49
CA ILE A 71 18.79 0.18 2.52
C ILE A 71 17.71 1.24 2.51
N SER A 72 17.50 1.93 1.39
CA SER A 72 16.37 2.83 1.16
C SER A 72 15.35 2.14 0.26
N PHE A 73 14.27 1.65 0.85
CA PHE A 73 13.23 0.91 0.14
C PHE A 73 12.23 1.87 -0.53
N THR A 74 11.95 1.64 -1.81
CA THR A 74 10.95 2.39 -2.57
C THR A 74 9.54 1.86 -2.29
N GLY A 75 9.03 2.08 -1.11
CA GLY A 75 7.72 1.63 -0.66
C GLY A 75 7.55 1.80 0.84
N VAL A 76 6.37 1.47 1.38
CA VAL A 76 6.08 1.53 2.81
C VAL A 76 6.33 0.19 3.49
N GLY A 77 5.92 -0.91 2.86
CA GLY A 77 5.91 -2.26 3.45
C GLY A 77 7.25 -3.01 3.33
N VAL A 78 8.34 -2.42 3.81
CA VAL A 78 9.70 -2.95 3.64
C VAL A 78 9.91 -4.35 4.27
N SER A 79 9.17 -4.71 5.31
CA SER A 79 9.28 -6.02 5.97
C SER A 79 8.92 -7.20 5.06
N ASN A 80 8.19 -6.96 3.97
CA ASN A 80 7.88 -7.98 2.99
C ASN A 80 9.06 -8.29 2.05
N TYR A 81 10.07 -7.42 2.02
CA TYR A 81 11.19 -7.48 1.09
C TYR A 81 12.55 -7.61 1.78
N VAL A 82 12.69 -7.13 3.00
CA VAL A 82 13.96 -7.08 3.73
C VAL A 82 13.84 -7.84 5.05
N ASP A 83 14.76 -8.75 5.33
CA ASP A 83 14.96 -9.33 6.66
C ASP A 83 15.49 -8.25 7.62
N LEU A 84 14.56 -7.56 8.29
CA LEU A 84 14.85 -6.44 9.18
C LEU A 84 15.71 -6.85 10.38
N ASP A 85 15.54 -8.07 10.88
CA ASP A 85 16.33 -8.59 12.00
C ASP A 85 17.78 -8.85 11.57
N ALA A 86 17.98 -9.46 10.40
CA ALA A 86 19.32 -9.67 9.87
C ALA A 86 20.02 -8.35 9.53
N ALA A 87 19.29 -7.37 8.98
CA ALA A 87 19.82 -6.02 8.72
C ALA A 87 20.23 -5.34 10.03
N SER A 88 19.37 -5.39 11.05
CA SER A 88 19.63 -4.79 12.37
C SER A 88 20.83 -5.40 13.08
N ARG A 89 20.95 -6.74 13.08
CA ARG A 89 22.12 -7.42 13.65
C ARG A 89 23.46 -7.03 12.99
N ARG A 90 23.42 -6.54 11.74
CA ARG A 90 24.56 -6.09 10.97
C ARG A 90 24.82 -4.59 11.05
N GLY A 91 24.02 -3.86 11.82
CA GLY A 91 24.12 -2.40 11.88
C GLY A 91 23.71 -1.71 10.57
N ILE A 92 22.90 -2.36 9.72
CA ILE A 92 22.41 -1.76 8.47
C ILE A 92 21.12 -1.01 8.77
N VAL A 93 21.13 0.30 8.50
CA VAL A 93 19.95 1.14 8.62
C VAL A 93 18.99 0.81 7.47
N VAL A 94 17.70 0.64 7.78
CA VAL A 94 16.66 0.44 6.78
C VAL A 94 15.67 1.59 6.86
N ALA A 95 15.46 2.28 5.74
CA ALA A 95 14.51 3.37 5.60
C ALA A 95 13.46 3.02 4.53
N ASN A 96 12.26 3.54 4.68
CA ASN A 96 11.18 3.40 3.71
C ASN A 96 10.79 4.76 3.10
N THR A 97 9.78 4.78 2.24
CA THR A 97 9.27 6.00 1.61
C THR A 97 7.81 6.26 2.04
N PRO A 98 7.57 6.80 3.24
CA PRO A 98 6.21 7.06 3.71
C PRO A 98 5.55 8.19 2.89
N HIS A 99 4.22 8.17 2.83
CA HIS A 99 3.39 9.24 2.24
C HIS A 99 3.58 9.52 0.74
N TYR A 100 4.35 8.70 0.00
CA TYR A 100 4.58 8.93 -1.43
C TYR A 100 3.33 8.78 -2.29
N GLY A 101 2.37 7.95 -1.88
CA GLY A 101 1.20 7.57 -2.66
C GLY A 101 -0.15 7.83 -1.99
N ASP A 102 -0.19 8.66 -0.95
CA ASP A 102 -1.43 8.88 -0.17
C ASP A 102 -2.58 9.40 -1.03
N ASP A 103 -2.32 10.39 -1.91
CA ASP A 103 -3.32 10.94 -2.82
C ASP A 103 -3.67 9.92 -3.91
N THR A 104 -2.66 9.26 -4.49
CA THR A 104 -2.84 8.24 -5.53
C THR A 104 -3.73 7.09 -5.07
N VAL A 105 -3.47 6.52 -3.89
CA VAL A 105 -4.29 5.42 -3.35
C VAL A 105 -5.71 5.90 -3.01
N ALA A 106 -5.85 7.12 -2.52
CA ALA A 106 -7.17 7.68 -2.23
C ALA A 106 -7.99 7.90 -3.51
N GLU A 107 -7.38 8.43 -4.57
CA GLU A 107 -8.01 8.60 -5.88
C GLU A 107 -8.37 7.25 -6.52
N TYR A 108 -7.47 6.27 -6.38
CA TYR A 108 -7.73 4.91 -6.84
C TYR A 108 -8.92 4.27 -6.11
N THR A 109 -8.99 4.45 -4.79
CA THR A 109 -10.13 4.01 -3.97
C THR A 109 -11.44 4.65 -4.45
N LEU A 110 -11.41 5.95 -4.76
CA LEU A 110 -12.58 6.64 -5.33
C LEU A 110 -12.98 6.06 -6.70
N ALA A 111 -12.01 5.76 -7.57
CA ALA A 111 -12.27 5.15 -8.86
C ALA A 111 -12.93 3.76 -8.71
N LEU A 112 -12.42 2.93 -7.78
CA LEU A 112 -13.02 1.64 -7.43
C LEU A 112 -14.44 1.78 -6.89
N LEU A 113 -14.69 2.77 -6.02
CA LEU A 113 -16.01 3.08 -5.49
C LEU A 113 -17.00 3.43 -6.62
N MET A 114 -16.60 4.32 -7.53
CA MET A 114 -17.44 4.76 -8.65
C MET A 114 -17.71 3.61 -9.63
N GLU A 115 -16.73 2.75 -9.88
CA GLU A 115 -16.90 1.57 -10.72
C GLU A 115 -17.93 0.60 -10.10
N LEU A 116 -17.78 0.23 -8.83
CA LEU A 116 -18.73 -0.63 -8.13
C LEU A 116 -20.15 -0.04 -8.10
N ALA A 117 -20.27 1.26 -7.79
CA ALA A 117 -21.55 1.94 -7.70
C ALA A 117 -22.28 2.04 -9.06
N ARG A 118 -21.57 2.06 -10.18
CA ARG A 118 -22.12 2.35 -11.51
C ARG A 118 -21.92 1.22 -12.52
N HIS A 119 -21.28 0.09 -12.14
CA HIS A 119 -21.04 -1.09 -12.98
C HIS A 119 -20.38 -0.81 -14.33
N ILE A 120 -19.47 0.18 -14.39
CA ILE A 120 -18.88 0.72 -15.64
C ILE A 120 -18.19 -0.40 -16.43
N ARG A 121 -17.41 -1.28 -15.75
CA ARG A 121 -16.72 -2.41 -16.38
C ARG A 121 -17.68 -3.41 -17.04
N ILE A 122 -18.80 -3.69 -16.39
CA ILE A 122 -19.80 -4.63 -16.89
C ILE A 122 -20.47 -4.05 -18.13
N LEU A 123 -20.88 -2.79 -18.09
CA LEU A 123 -21.54 -2.09 -19.18
C LEU A 123 -20.59 -1.92 -20.40
N ASP A 124 -19.31 -1.56 -20.18
CA ASP A 124 -18.30 -1.50 -21.24
C ASP A 124 -18.11 -2.88 -21.89
N ARG A 125 -17.94 -3.95 -21.08
CA ARG A 125 -17.83 -5.32 -21.57
C ARG A 125 -19.02 -5.72 -22.43
N ASN A 126 -20.24 -5.42 -21.97
CA ASN A 126 -21.46 -5.74 -22.69
C ASN A 126 -21.50 -5.04 -24.06
N LEU A 127 -21.22 -3.74 -24.08
CA LEU A 127 -21.21 -2.95 -25.33
C LEU A 127 -20.15 -3.44 -26.32
N ARG A 128 -18.92 -3.78 -25.87
CA ARG A 128 -17.87 -4.36 -26.73
C ARG A 128 -18.25 -5.71 -27.32
N GLN A 129 -19.17 -6.44 -26.67
CA GLN A 129 -19.74 -7.70 -27.16
C GLN A 129 -20.98 -7.48 -28.04
N GLY A 130 -21.29 -6.24 -28.41
CA GLY A 130 -22.43 -5.89 -29.25
C GLY A 130 -23.78 -5.91 -28.53
N ARG A 131 -23.80 -5.99 -27.19
CA ARG A 131 -25.03 -5.96 -26.39
C ARG A 131 -25.32 -4.53 -25.95
N TRP A 132 -26.41 -3.96 -26.43
CA TRP A 132 -26.94 -2.68 -25.96
C TRP A 132 -27.82 -2.96 -24.74
N ASP A 133 -27.16 -3.17 -23.59
CA ASP A 133 -27.80 -3.53 -22.35
C ASP A 133 -27.45 -2.49 -21.28
N GLN A 134 -28.43 -1.98 -20.56
CA GLN A 134 -28.29 -0.96 -19.51
C GLN A 134 -28.34 -1.58 -18.10
N GLU A 135 -28.46 -2.89 -18.01
CA GLU A 135 -28.42 -3.62 -16.74
C GLU A 135 -27.00 -4.16 -16.42
N PRO A 136 -26.63 -4.25 -15.13
CA PRO A 136 -27.43 -3.89 -13.95
C PRO A 136 -27.49 -2.38 -13.71
N ALA A 137 -28.60 -1.91 -13.10
CA ALA A 137 -28.73 -0.54 -12.67
C ALA A 137 -27.76 -0.23 -11.53
N GLY A 138 -27.10 0.93 -11.58
CA GLY A 138 -26.20 1.40 -10.52
C GLY A 138 -26.96 2.05 -9.36
N ILE A 139 -26.18 2.47 -8.34
CA ILE A 139 -26.68 3.20 -7.17
C ILE A 139 -26.15 4.64 -7.16
N GLU A 140 -26.93 5.58 -6.62
CA GLU A 140 -26.44 6.91 -6.26
C GLU A 140 -25.76 6.87 -4.89
N LEU A 141 -24.62 7.60 -4.76
CA LEU A 141 -23.87 7.67 -3.52
C LEU A 141 -24.37 8.79 -2.58
N ARG A 142 -25.01 9.83 -3.13
CA ARG A 142 -25.56 10.93 -2.34
C ARG A 142 -26.53 10.40 -1.28
N GLY A 143 -26.34 10.85 -0.03
CA GLY A 143 -27.17 10.45 1.11
C GLY A 143 -26.86 9.07 1.69
N LYS A 144 -26.03 8.28 1.03
CA LYS A 144 -25.55 6.99 1.56
C LYS A 144 -24.44 7.18 2.59
N THR A 145 -24.17 6.18 3.41
CA THR A 145 -23.15 6.21 4.44
C THR A 145 -21.89 5.51 3.95
N LEU A 146 -20.75 6.22 4.03
CA LEU A 146 -19.41 5.68 3.82
C LEU A 146 -18.74 5.44 5.20
N GLY A 147 -18.45 4.20 5.50
CA GLY A 147 -17.68 3.77 6.67
C GLY A 147 -16.20 3.66 6.34
N ILE A 148 -15.35 4.42 7.01
CA ILE A 148 -13.89 4.41 6.85
C ILE A 148 -13.27 3.60 7.99
N MET A 149 -12.65 2.46 7.67
CA MET A 149 -11.85 1.70 8.62
C MET A 149 -10.39 2.16 8.53
N GLY A 150 -9.97 3.00 9.50
CA GLY A 150 -8.64 3.61 9.52
C GLY A 150 -8.62 5.05 8.96
N LEU A 151 -8.69 6.05 9.84
CA LEU A 151 -8.65 7.48 9.48
C LEU A 151 -7.21 8.02 9.53
N GLY A 152 -6.29 7.33 8.81
CA GLY A 152 -4.91 7.78 8.55
C GLY A 152 -4.86 8.75 7.35
N ALA A 153 -3.67 8.91 6.76
CA ALA A 153 -3.46 9.85 5.65
C ALA A 153 -4.37 9.53 4.44
N ILE A 154 -4.45 8.26 4.01
CA ILE A 154 -5.29 7.82 2.90
C ILE A 154 -6.77 7.89 3.28
N GLY A 155 -7.16 7.28 4.41
CA GLY A 155 -8.57 7.25 4.83
C GLY A 155 -9.17 8.64 5.05
N SER A 156 -8.38 9.63 5.51
CA SER A 156 -8.80 11.02 5.62
C SER A 156 -9.10 11.67 4.26
N ARG A 157 -8.34 11.33 3.22
CA ARG A 157 -8.59 11.82 1.85
C ARG A 157 -9.85 11.19 1.26
N VAL A 158 -10.02 9.87 1.43
CA VAL A 158 -11.22 9.13 0.99
C VAL A 158 -12.47 9.66 1.72
N ALA A 159 -12.37 9.97 3.01
CA ALA A 159 -13.45 10.59 3.77
C ALA A 159 -13.90 11.94 3.15
N ARG A 160 -12.94 12.79 2.75
CA ARG A 160 -13.23 14.07 2.08
C ARG A 160 -13.88 13.86 0.71
N PHE A 161 -13.43 12.86 -0.06
CA PHE A 161 -14.08 12.51 -1.33
C PHE A 161 -15.52 12.05 -1.12
N GLY A 162 -15.78 11.19 -0.13
CA GLY A 162 -17.13 10.77 0.23
C GLY A 162 -18.03 11.96 0.61
N ALA A 163 -17.53 12.87 1.44
CA ALA A 163 -18.24 14.09 1.82
C ALA A 163 -18.55 14.98 0.60
N ALA A 164 -17.60 15.15 -0.34
CA ALA A 164 -17.80 15.91 -1.57
C ALA A 164 -18.86 15.29 -2.50
N LEU A 165 -19.03 13.95 -2.45
CA LEU A 165 -20.11 13.24 -3.15
C LEU A 165 -21.46 13.34 -2.43
N GLY A 166 -21.53 14.02 -1.29
CA GLY A 166 -22.75 14.14 -0.49
C GLY A 166 -23.10 12.91 0.33
N MET A 167 -22.11 12.06 0.62
CA MET A 167 -22.28 10.93 1.53
C MET A 167 -22.19 11.37 2.99
N ARG A 168 -22.85 10.65 3.89
CA ARG A 168 -22.56 10.69 5.32
C ARG A 168 -21.30 9.87 5.59
N VAL A 169 -20.27 10.45 6.19
CA VAL A 169 -19.02 9.73 6.47
C VAL A 169 -18.93 9.44 7.97
N VAL A 170 -18.67 8.19 8.31
CA VAL A 170 -18.35 7.72 9.66
C VAL A 170 -17.01 7.00 9.63
N ALA A 171 -16.28 6.97 10.73
CA ALA A 171 -14.97 6.33 10.78
C ALA A 171 -14.81 5.49 12.05
N TRP A 172 -14.03 4.43 11.93
CA TRP A 172 -13.48 3.68 13.04
C TRP A 172 -11.95 3.61 12.93
N THR A 173 -11.29 3.70 14.06
CA THR A 173 -9.84 3.51 14.17
C THR A 173 -9.48 3.06 15.59
N ALA A 174 -8.43 2.24 15.74
CA ALA A 174 -7.94 1.80 17.04
C ALA A 174 -7.45 2.97 17.92
N HIS A 175 -7.01 4.08 17.29
CA HIS A 175 -6.50 5.27 17.98
C HIS A 175 -7.26 6.51 17.49
N PRO A 176 -8.47 6.77 18.01
CA PRO A 176 -9.27 7.92 17.63
C PRO A 176 -8.59 9.24 18.05
N SER A 177 -8.67 10.26 17.18
CA SER A 177 -8.23 11.62 17.45
C SER A 177 -9.35 12.58 17.10
N PRO A 178 -9.90 13.31 18.10
CA PRO A 178 -10.93 14.31 17.88
C PRO A 178 -10.53 15.37 16.84
N GLU A 179 -9.24 15.75 16.82
CA GLU A 179 -8.70 16.73 15.87
C GLU A 179 -8.78 16.21 14.43
N ARG A 180 -8.42 14.93 14.21
CA ARG A 180 -8.55 14.28 12.87
C ARG A 180 -9.99 14.16 12.44
N ALA A 181 -10.88 13.78 13.34
CA ALA A 181 -12.31 13.71 13.07
C ALA A 181 -12.85 15.07 12.61
N ALA A 182 -12.55 16.12 13.38
CA ALA A 182 -12.96 17.49 13.05
C ALA A 182 -12.37 17.98 11.72
N ALA A 183 -11.09 17.72 11.44
CA ALA A 183 -10.42 18.10 10.20
C ALA A 183 -10.99 17.43 8.95
N CYS A 184 -11.63 16.25 9.12
CA CYS A 184 -12.26 15.50 8.04
C CYS A 184 -13.78 15.65 8.00
N GLY A 185 -14.39 16.29 9.02
CA GLY A 185 -15.84 16.40 9.15
C GLY A 185 -16.53 15.03 9.35
N VAL A 186 -15.87 14.09 10.05
CA VAL A 186 -16.38 12.73 10.28
C VAL A 186 -16.71 12.51 11.77
N ALA A 187 -17.64 11.60 12.05
CA ALA A 187 -17.88 11.08 13.38
C ALA A 187 -17.16 9.74 13.55
N PHE A 188 -16.45 9.56 14.69
CA PHE A 188 -16.02 8.23 15.10
C PHE A 188 -17.20 7.45 15.67
N VAL A 189 -17.26 6.19 15.28
CA VAL A 189 -18.27 5.21 15.75
C VAL A 189 -17.55 3.92 16.14
N GLU A 190 -18.23 3.06 16.88
CA GLU A 190 -17.74 1.72 17.15
C GLU A 190 -17.73 0.87 15.87
N ARG A 191 -16.84 -0.13 15.82
CA ARG A 191 -16.65 -0.98 14.65
C ARG A 191 -17.95 -1.66 14.20
N GLU A 192 -18.73 -2.14 15.16
CA GLU A 192 -20.01 -2.80 14.94
C GLU A 192 -21.07 -1.83 14.41
N GLU A 193 -21.07 -0.60 14.86
CA GLU A 193 -21.94 0.46 14.37
C GLU A 193 -21.55 0.87 12.93
N LEU A 194 -20.24 0.99 12.65
CA LEU A 194 -19.76 1.25 11.29
C LEU A 194 -20.26 0.18 10.33
N ALA A 195 -20.12 -1.10 10.66
CA ALA A 195 -20.63 -2.19 9.85
C ALA A 195 -22.14 -2.08 9.60
N ALA A 196 -22.92 -1.89 10.68
CA ALA A 196 -24.39 -1.89 10.60
C ALA A 196 -24.99 -0.68 9.89
N THR A 197 -24.28 0.45 9.84
CA THR A 197 -24.83 1.71 9.29
C THR A 197 -24.30 2.08 7.92
N SER A 198 -23.20 1.46 7.46
CA SER A 198 -22.56 1.83 6.20
C SER A 198 -23.17 1.14 4.99
N ASP A 199 -23.39 1.91 3.92
CA ASP A 199 -23.74 1.39 2.60
C ASP A 199 -22.47 1.00 1.81
N VAL A 200 -21.34 1.62 2.17
CA VAL A 200 -20.00 1.32 1.64
C VAL A 200 -19.04 1.28 2.80
N VAL A 201 -18.22 0.23 2.91
CA VAL A 201 -17.08 0.15 3.84
C VAL A 201 -15.79 0.20 3.05
N SER A 202 -14.89 1.11 3.43
CA SER A 202 -13.56 1.27 2.81
C SER A 202 -12.45 1.09 3.84
N ILE A 203 -11.49 0.21 3.55
CA ILE A 203 -10.44 -0.23 4.47
C ILE A 203 -9.12 0.48 4.16
N HIS A 204 -8.57 1.19 5.15
CA HIS A 204 -7.32 1.96 5.09
C HIS A 204 -6.45 1.72 6.34
N LEU A 205 -6.51 0.52 6.87
CA LEU A 205 -5.73 0.10 8.04
C LEU A 205 -4.35 -0.42 7.62
N ALA A 206 -3.35 -0.26 8.49
CA ALA A 206 -2.12 -1.01 8.40
C ALA A 206 -2.35 -2.45 8.90
N LEU A 207 -1.63 -3.41 8.32
CA LEU A 207 -1.63 -4.78 8.83
C LEU A 207 -0.83 -4.86 10.13
N SER A 208 -1.42 -5.48 11.13
CA SER A 208 -0.81 -5.83 12.41
C SER A 208 -1.43 -7.12 12.93
N HIS A 209 -0.95 -7.63 14.05
CA HIS A 209 -1.61 -8.75 14.75
C HIS A 209 -3.09 -8.44 15.05
N ASP A 210 -3.40 -7.22 15.48
CA ASP A 210 -4.74 -6.83 15.90
C ASP A 210 -5.68 -6.48 14.74
N THR A 211 -5.13 -6.21 13.54
CA THR A 211 -5.93 -5.88 12.34
C THR A 211 -6.07 -7.06 11.38
N ARG A 212 -5.34 -8.14 11.58
CA ARG A 212 -5.49 -9.38 10.79
C ARG A 212 -6.88 -9.96 11.00
N HIS A 213 -7.59 -10.20 9.88
CA HIS A 213 -8.98 -10.69 9.85
C HIS A 213 -9.95 -9.86 10.72
N LEU A 214 -9.68 -8.55 10.87
CA LEU A 214 -10.57 -7.64 11.59
C LEU A 214 -11.94 -7.53 10.89
N VAL A 215 -11.97 -7.68 9.57
CA VAL A 215 -13.19 -7.79 8.75
C VAL A 215 -13.48 -9.27 8.56
N ASP A 216 -14.04 -9.87 9.59
CA ASP A 216 -14.35 -11.28 9.72
C ASP A 216 -15.82 -11.61 9.34
N GLY A 217 -16.20 -12.88 9.43
CA GLY A 217 -17.57 -13.32 9.13
C GLY A 217 -18.65 -12.60 9.96
N PRO A 218 -18.52 -12.43 11.30
CA PRO A 218 -19.42 -11.61 12.11
C PRO A 218 -19.55 -10.16 11.64
N PHE A 219 -18.44 -9.50 11.29
CA PHE A 219 -18.44 -8.14 10.76
C PHE A 219 -19.21 -8.08 9.42
N LEU A 220 -18.88 -8.96 8.47
CA LEU A 220 -19.51 -9.01 7.15
C LEU A 220 -21.02 -9.26 7.23
N ARG A 221 -21.47 -10.17 8.11
CA ARG A 221 -22.90 -10.40 8.34
C ARG A 221 -23.63 -9.21 8.97
N ARG A 222 -22.92 -8.35 9.69
CA ARG A 222 -23.48 -7.13 10.29
C ARG A 222 -23.59 -5.98 9.29
N MET A 223 -22.82 -6.01 8.19
CA MET A 223 -22.97 -5.02 7.12
C MET A 223 -24.39 -5.04 6.57
N LYS A 224 -24.83 -3.91 6.05
CA LYS A 224 -26.16 -3.83 5.40
C LYS A 224 -26.24 -4.82 4.25
N GLU A 225 -27.42 -5.40 4.06
CA GLU A 225 -27.73 -6.13 2.83
C GLU A 225 -27.57 -5.18 1.62
N GLY A 226 -26.88 -5.65 0.59
CA GLY A 226 -26.54 -4.85 -0.58
C GLY A 226 -25.39 -3.84 -0.39
N ALA A 227 -24.67 -3.88 0.73
CA ALA A 227 -23.51 -3.02 0.95
C ALA A 227 -22.34 -3.38 0.03
N LEU A 228 -21.43 -2.41 -0.15
CA LEU A 228 -20.18 -2.54 -0.90
C LEU A 228 -18.99 -2.57 0.05
N LEU A 229 -17.96 -3.38 -0.28
CA LEU A 229 -16.68 -3.41 0.44
C LEU A 229 -15.54 -3.02 -0.49
N ILE A 230 -14.63 -2.14 -0.01
CA ILE A 230 -13.42 -1.74 -0.75
C ILE A 230 -12.21 -2.00 0.13
N ASN A 231 -11.20 -2.71 -0.40
CA ASN A 231 -9.93 -2.91 0.28
C ASN A 231 -8.76 -2.49 -0.60
N THR A 232 -8.13 -1.38 -0.25
CA THR A 232 -6.87 -0.87 -0.80
C THR A 232 -5.78 -0.79 0.27
N GLY A 233 -6.01 -1.44 1.42
CA GLY A 233 -5.07 -1.50 2.54
C GLY A 233 -4.15 -2.71 2.47
N ARG A 234 -4.54 -3.81 3.09
CA ARG A 234 -3.85 -5.11 3.06
C ARG A 234 -4.87 -6.24 3.00
N GLY A 235 -4.56 -7.28 2.23
CA GLY A 235 -5.47 -8.41 2.00
C GLY A 235 -5.87 -9.11 3.27
N GLU A 236 -4.91 -9.41 4.13
CA GLU A 236 -5.09 -10.15 5.37
C GLU A 236 -5.95 -9.43 6.44
N ILE A 237 -6.36 -8.20 6.21
CA ILE A 237 -7.33 -7.50 7.09
C ILE A 237 -8.72 -8.09 6.94
N VAL A 238 -9.01 -8.67 5.78
CA VAL A 238 -10.29 -9.31 5.46
C VAL A 238 -10.12 -10.83 5.49
N ASP A 239 -11.01 -11.53 6.17
CA ASP A 239 -11.16 -12.98 6.02
C ASP A 239 -11.74 -13.25 4.63
N THR A 240 -10.89 -13.66 3.70
CA THR A 240 -11.23 -13.88 2.30
C THR A 240 -12.30 -14.95 2.12
N ALA A 241 -12.29 -16.00 2.94
CA ALA A 241 -13.28 -17.07 2.85
C ALA A 241 -14.68 -16.57 3.28
N ALA A 242 -14.73 -15.79 4.37
CA ALA A 242 -15.98 -15.17 4.82
C ALA A 242 -16.52 -14.14 3.83
N LEU A 243 -15.64 -13.35 3.18
CA LEU A 243 -16.02 -12.40 2.14
C LEU A 243 -16.62 -13.12 0.93
N ILE A 244 -15.99 -14.18 0.43
CA ILE A 244 -16.50 -14.99 -0.68
C ILE A 244 -17.89 -15.53 -0.34
N ALA A 245 -18.10 -16.07 0.86
CA ALA A 245 -19.40 -16.57 1.29
C ALA A 245 -20.47 -15.46 1.32
N ALA A 246 -20.15 -14.27 1.82
CA ALA A 246 -21.08 -13.13 1.84
C ALA A 246 -21.46 -12.63 0.44
N LEU A 247 -20.50 -12.61 -0.50
CA LEU A 247 -20.72 -12.22 -1.89
C LEU A 247 -21.56 -13.27 -2.66
N GLN A 248 -21.26 -14.56 -2.46
CA GLN A 248 -22.01 -15.66 -3.09
C GLN A 248 -23.46 -15.77 -2.57
N ALA A 249 -23.67 -15.46 -1.29
CA ALA A 249 -25.01 -15.40 -0.70
C ALA A 249 -25.81 -14.15 -1.14
N GLY A 250 -25.19 -13.21 -1.86
CA GLY A 250 -25.82 -11.94 -2.26
C GLY A 250 -26.06 -10.98 -1.10
N HIS A 251 -25.50 -11.25 0.09
CA HIS A 251 -25.59 -10.34 1.23
C HIS A 251 -24.85 -9.02 0.96
N LEU A 252 -23.64 -9.10 0.38
CA LEU A 252 -22.95 -7.94 -0.18
C LEU A 252 -23.24 -7.84 -1.67
N ALA A 253 -23.55 -6.63 -2.15
CA ALA A 253 -23.76 -6.39 -3.59
C ALA A 253 -22.46 -6.51 -4.39
N GLY A 254 -21.33 -6.17 -3.79
CA GLY A 254 -20.04 -6.28 -4.45
C GLY A 254 -18.86 -5.92 -3.57
N ALA A 255 -17.65 -6.24 -4.08
CA ALA A 255 -16.40 -5.82 -3.46
C ALA A 255 -15.39 -5.34 -4.52
N ALA A 256 -14.53 -4.39 -4.15
CA ALA A 256 -13.34 -4.02 -4.91
C ALA A 256 -12.09 -4.29 -4.06
N LEU A 257 -11.23 -5.14 -4.59
CA LEU A 257 -10.03 -5.60 -3.90
C LEU A 257 -8.81 -5.29 -4.76
N ASP A 258 -7.91 -4.46 -4.22
CA ASP A 258 -6.61 -4.18 -4.84
C ASP A 258 -5.50 -5.03 -4.18
N VAL A 259 -5.80 -5.65 -3.04
CA VAL A 259 -4.85 -6.42 -2.22
C VAL A 259 -5.45 -7.75 -1.78
N PHE A 260 -4.60 -8.76 -1.59
CA PHE A 260 -4.99 -10.15 -1.33
C PHE A 260 -4.17 -10.76 -0.18
N GLU A 261 -4.67 -11.82 0.44
CA GLU A 261 -3.91 -12.56 1.46
C GLU A 261 -2.67 -13.22 0.85
N ASP A 262 -2.81 -13.77 -0.36
CA ASP A 262 -1.71 -14.30 -1.16
C ASP A 262 -1.48 -13.40 -2.38
N GLU A 263 -0.32 -12.79 -2.49
CA GLU A 263 0.10 -11.98 -3.63
C GLU A 263 1.37 -12.57 -4.29
N PRO A 264 1.33 -12.87 -5.60
CA PRO A 264 0.25 -12.73 -6.58
C PRO A 264 -0.93 -13.65 -6.32
N LEU A 265 -2.16 -13.15 -6.60
CA LEU A 265 -3.38 -13.96 -6.46
C LEU A 265 -3.31 -15.22 -7.33
N PRO A 266 -3.47 -16.44 -6.77
CA PRO A 266 -3.39 -17.68 -7.54
C PRO A 266 -4.41 -17.75 -8.67
N SER A 267 -4.02 -18.26 -9.85
CA SER A 267 -4.85 -18.30 -11.06
C SER A 267 -6.16 -19.11 -10.92
N GLY A 268 -6.23 -20.01 -9.93
CA GLY A 268 -7.46 -20.79 -9.62
C GLY A 268 -8.34 -20.21 -8.52
N HIS A 269 -7.99 -19.04 -7.99
CA HIS A 269 -8.64 -18.47 -6.82
C HIS A 269 -10.14 -18.20 -7.04
N SER A 270 -10.97 -18.44 -6.01
CA SER A 270 -12.43 -18.34 -6.12
C SER A 270 -12.93 -16.92 -6.41
N LEU A 271 -12.24 -15.89 -5.96
CA LEU A 271 -12.55 -14.49 -6.28
C LEU A 271 -12.59 -14.21 -7.78
N LEU A 272 -11.74 -14.88 -8.58
CA LEU A 272 -11.68 -14.70 -10.04
C LEU A 272 -12.96 -15.12 -10.77
N ARG A 273 -13.82 -15.90 -10.11
CA ARG A 273 -15.09 -16.41 -10.66
C ARG A 273 -16.31 -15.59 -10.27
N LEU A 274 -16.15 -14.59 -9.38
CA LEU A 274 -17.25 -13.77 -8.90
C LEU A 274 -17.44 -12.55 -9.82
N GLU A 275 -18.62 -12.42 -10.40
CA GLU A 275 -18.96 -11.30 -11.31
C GLU A 275 -19.11 -9.97 -10.56
N ASN A 276 -19.53 -10.03 -9.29
CA ASN A 276 -19.73 -8.87 -8.41
C ASN A 276 -18.47 -8.44 -7.67
N VAL A 277 -17.29 -8.85 -8.15
CA VAL A 277 -16.00 -8.44 -7.57
C VAL A 277 -15.15 -7.73 -8.63
N LEU A 278 -14.61 -6.58 -8.27
CA LEU A 278 -13.58 -5.87 -9.03
C LEU A 278 -12.22 -6.20 -8.41
N LEU A 279 -11.30 -6.71 -9.22
CA LEU A 279 -9.96 -7.13 -8.79
C LEU A 279 -8.91 -6.34 -9.54
N THR A 280 -7.92 -5.82 -8.81
CA THR A 280 -6.76 -5.14 -9.38
C THR A 280 -5.48 -5.61 -8.69
N PRO A 281 -4.33 -5.67 -9.40
CA PRO A 281 -3.13 -6.38 -8.95
C PRO A 281 -2.23 -5.47 -8.10
N HIS A 282 -2.72 -5.02 -6.93
CA HIS A 282 -2.00 -4.13 -5.99
C HIS A 282 -1.44 -2.90 -6.72
N ALA A 283 -2.32 -2.22 -7.47
CA ALA A 283 -1.97 -1.13 -8.38
C ALA A 283 -2.37 0.26 -7.85
N GLY A 284 -3.00 0.32 -6.66
CA GLY A 284 -3.52 1.57 -6.10
C GLY A 284 -2.47 2.67 -5.90
N PHE A 285 -1.20 2.30 -5.73
CA PHE A 285 -0.08 3.25 -5.63
C PHE A 285 0.47 3.72 -6.99
N ASN A 286 0.08 3.07 -8.10
CA ASN A 286 0.76 3.21 -9.38
C ASN A 286 0.28 4.44 -10.16
N SER A 287 0.86 5.60 -9.85
CA SER A 287 0.80 6.81 -10.68
C SER A 287 2.21 7.32 -10.96
N ARG A 288 2.34 8.14 -12.00
CA ARG A 288 3.60 8.77 -12.35
C ARG A 288 4.11 9.69 -11.23
N GLU A 289 3.21 10.41 -10.60
CA GLU A 289 3.48 11.32 -9.51
C GLU A 289 3.96 10.57 -8.26
N ALA A 290 3.27 9.49 -7.91
CA ALA A 290 3.67 8.64 -6.79
C ALA A 290 5.03 7.98 -7.03
N ALA A 291 5.28 7.44 -8.23
CA ALA A 291 6.58 6.85 -8.58
C ALA A 291 7.73 7.87 -8.52
N LYS A 292 7.48 9.11 -8.98
CA LYS A 292 8.45 10.20 -8.86
C LYS A 292 8.70 10.59 -7.42
N GLN A 293 7.66 10.73 -6.61
CA GLN A 293 7.77 11.06 -5.19
C GLN A 293 8.46 9.97 -4.39
N GLN A 294 8.19 8.70 -4.72
CA GLN A 294 8.83 7.54 -4.13
C GLN A 294 10.35 7.56 -4.36
N LEU A 295 10.79 7.80 -5.60
CA LEU A 295 12.22 7.95 -5.93
C LEU A 295 12.84 9.14 -5.21
N TYR A 296 12.12 10.28 -5.18
CA TYR A 296 12.57 11.48 -4.48
C TYR A 296 12.88 11.17 -3.02
N ILE A 297 11.93 10.57 -2.29
CA ILE A 297 12.12 10.22 -0.86
C ILE A 297 13.24 9.19 -0.69
N ALA A 298 13.31 8.17 -1.58
CA ALA A 298 14.33 7.14 -1.49
C ALA A 298 15.75 7.71 -1.67
N ILE A 299 15.94 8.63 -2.60
CA ILE A 299 17.21 9.34 -2.81
C ILE A 299 17.52 10.25 -1.62
N ASP A 300 16.53 11.00 -1.13
CA ASP A 300 16.70 11.91 0.01
C ASP A 300 17.06 11.16 1.30
N ASN A 301 16.53 9.95 1.51
CA ASN A 301 16.97 9.07 2.60
C ASN A 301 18.47 8.76 2.53
N VAL A 302 19.01 8.51 1.32
CA VAL A 302 20.46 8.27 1.14
C VAL A 302 21.25 9.54 1.41
N VAL A 303 20.81 10.68 0.88
CA VAL A 303 21.49 11.98 1.04
C VAL A 303 21.52 12.42 2.51
N THR A 304 20.40 12.32 3.21
CA THR A 304 20.31 12.70 4.63
C THR A 304 21.09 11.73 5.52
N PHE A 305 21.13 10.44 5.18
CA PHE A 305 21.98 9.46 5.88
C PHE A 305 23.48 9.79 5.71
N LEU A 306 23.93 10.17 4.51
CA LEU A 306 25.30 10.66 4.25
C LEU A 306 25.66 11.88 5.09
N GLN A 307 24.68 12.73 5.41
CA GLN A 307 24.83 13.92 6.23
C GLN A 307 24.76 13.63 7.75
N GLY A 308 24.66 12.36 8.16
CA GLY A 308 24.49 11.96 9.57
C GLY A 308 23.10 12.24 10.15
N ARG A 309 22.11 12.46 9.31
CA ARG A 309 20.72 12.77 9.69
C ARG A 309 19.75 11.75 9.08
N PRO A 310 19.82 10.47 9.48
CA PRO A 310 18.94 9.44 8.94
C PRO A 310 17.46 9.77 9.21
N GLN A 311 16.62 9.55 8.20
CA GLN A 311 15.17 9.78 8.26
C GLN A 311 14.40 8.55 7.76
N ASN A 312 13.10 8.48 8.05
CA ASN A 312 12.19 7.41 7.64
C ASN A 312 12.69 6.00 8.04
N VAL A 313 13.47 5.91 9.12
CA VAL A 313 14.10 4.68 9.59
C VAL A 313 13.08 3.75 10.22
N VAL A 314 13.02 2.50 9.77
CA VAL A 314 12.07 1.48 10.26
C VAL A 314 12.69 0.52 11.29
N ASN A 315 14.03 0.54 11.44
CA ASN A 315 14.77 -0.21 12.47
C ASN A 315 15.63 0.73 13.35
N PRO A 316 15.02 1.68 14.09
CA PRO A 316 15.73 2.78 14.77
C PRO A 316 16.67 2.32 15.87
N GLN A 317 16.54 1.09 16.37
CA GLN A 317 17.46 0.50 17.37
C GLN A 317 18.92 0.45 16.86
N VAL A 318 19.15 0.43 15.55
CA VAL A 318 20.48 0.42 14.94
C VAL A 318 21.19 1.77 15.11
N LEU A 319 20.45 2.89 15.21
CA LEU A 319 21.04 4.22 15.33
C LEU A 319 21.75 4.43 16.67
N SER A 320 21.28 3.82 17.75
CA SER A 320 21.89 3.89 19.07
C SER A 320 23.26 3.19 19.13
N SER A 321 23.49 2.18 18.29
CA SER A 321 24.77 1.49 18.20
C SER A 321 25.81 2.25 17.37
N HIS A 322 25.40 3.11 16.44
CA HIS A 322 26.30 3.98 15.69
C HIS A 322 26.83 5.15 16.53
N ALA A 323 25.99 5.70 17.44
CA ALA A 323 26.40 6.78 18.35
C ALA A 323 27.41 6.35 19.41
N ALA A 324 27.43 5.05 19.78
CA ALA A 324 28.38 4.51 20.78
C ALA A 324 29.75 4.13 20.18
N GLY A 325 29.87 4.01 18.84
CA GLY A 325 31.11 3.66 18.16
C GLY A 325 32.05 4.84 17.87
N ASP A 326 31.52 6.07 17.82
CA ASP A 326 32.29 7.29 17.50
C ASP A 326 32.96 7.97 18.71
N THR A 327 32.73 7.43 19.93
CA THR A 327 33.36 7.97 21.17
C THR A 327 34.62 7.22 21.60
N SER A 328 35.17 6.33 20.76
CA SER A 328 36.37 5.52 21.03
C SER A 328 37.40 5.66 19.90
N GLY A 329 37.71 6.90 19.47
CA GLY A 329 38.76 7.20 18.51
C GLY A 329 39.63 8.33 19.01
#